data_89f7e704f2e9088405a2e5c404ef637f
#
_entry.id   89f7e704f2e9088405a2e5c404ef637f
#
_cell.length_a   1.000
_cell.length_b   1.000
_cell.length_c   1.000
_cell.angle_alpha   90.00
_cell.angle_beta   90.00
_cell.angle_gamma   90.00
#
_symmetry.space_group_name_H-M   'P 1'
#
loop_
_entity.id
_entity.type
_entity.pdbx_description
1 polymer ?
#
loop_
_entity_poly.entity_id
_entity_poly.type
_entity_poly.pdbx_seq_one_letter_code
_entity_poly.pdbx_strand_id
1 'polypeptide(L)'
;MDIQSQKFERELEKIDEDKNQFVNPGNAEDIKHMAKAYHENNVVVSTPDGEQTNAVSTLENYAAKCRRFAYSIDLKDTNELEIKELLQKFKDGTHESVKDGGLTNGSLRLYSISLRKFYKVHTDVGIDPDDIPVPTQEETSVDPDDMLTREEIQELRSAARNNRDLALFDFMLYTGQRASATRTLQIRHLKLQEGQFRLNEDSRGLKGADKNGKWRDLLLSAATVRQWLQTGHPDPDNPDAYVFCPLPQFANGGPYAEDRDMTDEETATTQIGESSVYDALKRMKERAGVDKPLNPHALRHNFVTIALRRGVPESAIKHQLGHAPDSRVMESTYAHLRDSDHIREAREAFDLETNEAESELTPEMCPRCGENAPTNAKLCPWCGLEFTPDAKELVEEADTQVRDSYKEADSMEQVEKVQLLDELLTDAKDDPEMKAALIEKLQE
;
A
#
# COMPACT_ATOMS: atom_id res chain seq x y z
N MET A 1 -22.30 -4.10 7.50
CA MET A 1 -21.31 -3.59 8.50
C MET A 1 -19.95 -3.84 7.88
N ASP A 2 -19.08 -2.83 7.84
CA ASP A 2 -17.74 -3.03 7.27
C ASP A 2 -16.86 -3.93 8.15
N ILE A 3 -15.80 -4.51 7.56
CA ILE A 3 -14.93 -5.49 8.25
C ILE A 3 -14.28 -4.89 9.52
N GLN A 4 -14.00 -3.59 9.53
CA GLN A 4 -13.37 -2.95 10.70
C GLN A 4 -14.36 -2.82 11.86
N SER A 5 -15.61 -2.45 11.57
CA SER A 5 -16.68 -2.43 12.57
C SER A 5 -16.95 -3.83 13.13
N GLN A 6 -16.94 -4.87 12.29
CA GLN A 6 -17.09 -6.26 12.76
C GLN A 6 -15.94 -6.69 13.68
N LYS A 7 -14.69 -6.31 13.36
CA LYS A 7 -13.54 -6.61 14.23
C LYS A 7 -13.62 -5.89 15.57
N PHE A 8 -14.08 -4.65 15.57
CA PHE A 8 -14.27 -3.87 16.79
C PHE A 8 -15.34 -4.48 17.69
N GLU A 9 -16.52 -4.80 17.14
CA GLU A 9 -17.57 -5.49 17.90
C GLU A 9 -17.10 -6.82 18.46
N ARG A 10 -16.39 -7.63 17.66
CA ARG A 10 -15.81 -8.89 18.12
C ARG A 10 -14.79 -8.71 19.23
N GLU A 11 -14.03 -7.62 19.24
CA GLU A 11 -13.10 -7.33 20.37
C GLU A 11 -13.86 -6.98 21.63
N LEU A 12 -14.98 -6.23 21.53
CA LEU A 12 -15.85 -5.96 22.67
C LEU A 12 -16.49 -7.25 23.22
N GLU A 13 -16.90 -8.19 22.35
CA GLU A 13 -17.40 -9.50 22.74
C GLU A 13 -16.33 -10.30 23.48
N LYS A 14 -15.09 -10.34 23.00
CA LYS A 14 -13.96 -11.01 23.69
C LYS A 14 -13.70 -10.41 25.07
N ILE A 15 -13.83 -9.11 25.24
CA ILE A 15 -13.68 -8.47 26.54
C ILE A 15 -14.72 -9.03 27.54
N ASP A 16 -15.95 -9.23 27.09
CA ASP A 16 -17.00 -9.83 27.91
C ASP A 16 -16.77 -11.33 28.19
N GLU A 17 -16.29 -12.08 27.22
CA GLU A 17 -15.95 -13.50 27.39
C GLU A 17 -14.81 -13.69 28.39
N ASP A 18 -13.80 -12.81 28.33
CA ASP A 18 -12.59 -12.90 29.15
C ASP A 18 -12.71 -12.28 30.55
N LYS A 19 -13.79 -11.54 30.84
CA LYS A 19 -13.94 -10.74 32.08
C LYS A 19 -13.66 -11.50 33.38
N ASN A 20 -14.00 -12.78 33.43
CA ASN A 20 -13.78 -13.61 34.61
C ASN A 20 -12.31 -14.06 34.78
N GLN A 21 -11.47 -13.83 33.79
CA GLN A 21 -10.02 -14.08 33.80
C GLN A 21 -9.25 -12.81 34.19
N PHE A 22 -9.90 -11.65 34.24
CA PHE A 22 -9.27 -10.40 34.65
C PHE A 22 -9.05 -10.37 36.17
N VAL A 23 -8.02 -9.63 36.57
CA VAL A 23 -7.76 -9.36 38.00
C VAL A 23 -9.01 -8.78 38.68
N ASN A 24 -9.69 -7.86 37.99
CA ASN A 24 -11.01 -7.36 38.36
C ASN A 24 -11.98 -7.50 37.17
N PRO A 25 -13.07 -8.25 37.29
CA PRO A 25 -14.08 -8.35 36.22
C PRO A 25 -14.67 -6.99 35.80
N GLY A 26 -14.66 -5.97 36.65
CA GLY A 26 -15.08 -4.60 36.36
C GLY A 26 -14.25 -3.93 35.25
N ASN A 27 -13.00 -4.35 35.05
CA ASN A 27 -12.17 -3.89 33.96
C ASN A 27 -12.85 -4.04 32.58
N ALA A 28 -13.72 -5.05 32.41
CA ALA A 28 -14.45 -5.26 31.17
C ALA A 28 -15.36 -4.06 30.83
N GLU A 29 -16.14 -3.59 31.78
CA GLU A 29 -17.03 -2.44 31.58
C GLU A 29 -16.23 -1.15 31.41
N ASP A 30 -15.13 -0.97 32.14
CA ASP A 30 -14.29 0.21 32.04
C ASP A 30 -13.61 0.32 30.68
N ILE A 31 -13.09 -0.79 30.13
CA ILE A 31 -12.48 -0.83 28.80
C ILE A 31 -13.55 -0.54 27.72
N LYS A 32 -14.73 -1.16 27.83
CA LYS A 32 -15.84 -0.88 26.91
C LYS A 32 -16.31 0.56 27.00
N HIS A 33 -16.37 1.13 28.20
CA HIS A 33 -16.69 2.56 28.40
C HIS A 33 -15.68 3.45 27.69
N MET A 34 -14.39 3.21 27.85
CA MET A 34 -13.34 3.94 27.12
C MET A 34 -13.53 3.81 25.59
N ALA A 35 -13.71 2.59 25.09
CA ALA A 35 -13.87 2.33 23.65
C ALA A 35 -15.10 3.06 23.08
N LYS A 36 -16.24 3.01 23.77
CA LYS A 36 -17.46 3.71 23.40
C LYS A 36 -17.33 5.22 23.50
N ALA A 37 -16.69 5.74 24.55
CA ALA A 37 -16.45 7.18 24.71
C ALA A 37 -15.70 7.78 23.51
N TYR A 38 -14.73 7.05 22.95
CA TYR A 38 -14.03 7.46 21.73
C TYR A 38 -14.80 7.20 20.44
N HIS A 39 -15.72 6.24 20.41
CA HIS A 39 -16.52 5.91 19.24
C HIS A 39 -17.79 6.77 19.10
N GLU A 40 -18.56 6.90 20.20
CA GLU A 40 -19.88 7.55 20.18
C GLU A 40 -19.81 9.05 20.42
N ASN A 41 -18.89 9.51 21.28
CA ASN A 41 -18.79 10.93 21.63
C ASN A 41 -17.90 11.71 20.66
N ASN A 42 -17.44 11.07 19.55
CA ASN A 42 -16.58 11.72 18.58
C ASN A 42 -15.57 12.63 19.29
N VAL A 43 -14.74 12.06 20.17
CA VAL A 43 -13.64 12.84 20.74
C VAL A 43 -12.76 13.24 19.57
N VAL A 44 -13.08 14.42 19.08
CA VAL A 44 -12.44 15.06 17.97
C VAL A 44 -11.00 15.31 18.39
N VAL A 45 -10.09 14.59 17.76
CA VAL A 45 -8.67 14.86 17.93
C VAL A 45 -8.31 15.94 16.93
N SER A 46 -8.05 17.15 17.43
CA SER A 46 -7.46 18.21 16.60
C SER A 46 -6.08 17.74 16.14
N THR A 47 -5.97 17.49 14.84
CA THR A 47 -4.69 17.24 14.18
C THR A 47 -4.34 18.45 13.32
N PRO A 48 -3.07 18.61 12.89
CA PRO A 48 -2.70 19.65 11.93
C PRO A 48 -3.55 19.63 10.63
N ASP A 49 -4.12 18.47 10.32
CA ASP A 49 -4.97 18.23 9.12
C ASP A 49 -6.48 18.46 9.37
N GLY A 50 -6.86 18.98 10.55
CA GLY A 50 -8.24 19.21 10.93
C GLY A 50 -8.78 18.23 11.98
N GLU A 51 -10.07 18.31 12.25
CA GLU A 51 -10.77 17.47 13.22
C GLU A 51 -10.94 16.04 12.69
N GLN A 52 -10.28 15.06 13.30
CA GLN A 52 -10.40 13.65 12.94
C GLN A 52 -10.96 12.83 14.09
N THR A 53 -11.92 11.96 13.79
CA THR A 53 -12.35 10.89 14.70
C THR A 53 -11.35 9.74 14.64
N ASN A 54 -11.12 9.05 15.77
CA ASN A 54 -10.30 7.85 15.75
C ASN A 54 -10.92 6.80 14.81
N ALA A 55 -10.11 6.23 13.92
CA ALA A 55 -10.56 5.12 13.09
C ALA A 55 -10.97 3.93 13.98
N VAL A 56 -12.02 3.21 13.60
CA VAL A 56 -12.54 2.05 14.35
C VAL A 56 -11.45 1.02 14.64
N SER A 57 -10.55 0.77 13.70
CA SER A 57 -9.38 -0.10 13.89
C SER A 57 -8.40 0.40 14.96
N THR A 58 -8.33 1.71 15.20
CA THR A 58 -7.53 2.29 16.27
C THR A 58 -8.17 2.03 17.62
N LEU A 59 -9.52 2.12 17.71
CA LEU A 59 -10.26 1.83 18.92
C LEU A 59 -10.22 0.35 19.29
N GLU A 60 -10.34 -0.55 18.30
CA GLU A 60 -10.10 -1.99 18.48
C GLU A 60 -8.73 -2.25 19.12
N ASN A 61 -7.68 -1.62 18.57
CA ASN A 61 -6.34 -1.76 19.11
C ASN A 61 -6.22 -1.24 20.56
N TYR A 62 -6.81 -0.09 20.89
CA TYR A 62 -6.78 0.43 22.25
C TYR A 62 -7.49 -0.52 23.22
N ALA A 63 -8.69 -1.00 22.87
CA ALA A 63 -9.45 -1.95 23.68
C ALA A 63 -8.67 -3.27 23.89
N ALA A 64 -8.10 -3.83 22.82
CA ALA A 64 -7.31 -5.05 22.87
C ALA A 64 -6.04 -4.93 23.75
N LYS A 65 -5.38 -3.75 23.73
CA LYS A 65 -4.21 -3.52 24.59
C LYS A 65 -4.61 -3.33 26.05
N CYS A 66 -5.67 -2.60 26.34
CA CYS A 66 -6.21 -2.48 27.71
C CYS A 66 -6.70 -3.81 28.23
N ARG A 67 -7.37 -4.65 27.42
CA ARG A 67 -7.74 -6.02 27.78
C ARG A 67 -6.53 -6.85 28.21
N ARG A 68 -5.39 -6.68 27.52
CA ARG A 68 -4.15 -7.38 27.89
C ARG A 68 -3.65 -6.99 29.27
N PHE A 69 -3.75 -5.71 29.64
CA PHE A 69 -3.40 -5.26 30.98
C PHE A 69 -4.36 -5.79 32.06
N ALA A 70 -5.64 -5.88 31.75
CA ALA A 70 -6.69 -6.33 32.67
C ALA A 70 -6.47 -7.75 33.23
N TYR A 71 -5.71 -8.60 32.52
CA TYR A 71 -5.30 -9.91 33.07
C TYR A 71 -4.26 -9.81 34.20
N SER A 72 -3.56 -8.70 34.31
CA SER A 72 -2.40 -8.55 35.23
C SER A 72 -2.62 -7.52 36.32
N ILE A 73 -3.47 -6.50 36.08
CA ILE A 73 -3.77 -5.43 37.03
C ILE A 73 -5.25 -5.05 37.01
N ASP A 74 -5.73 -4.49 38.12
CA ASP A 74 -6.98 -3.74 38.15
C ASP A 74 -6.71 -2.34 37.62
N LEU A 75 -7.30 -2.02 36.45
CA LEU A 75 -7.05 -0.75 35.77
C LEU A 75 -7.51 0.49 36.56
N LYS A 76 -8.46 0.33 37.49
CA LYS A 76 -8.97 1.44 38.33
C LYS A 76 -8.40 1.43 39.75
N ASP A 77 -7.80 0.33 40.20
CA ASP A 77 -7.15 0.21 41.51
C ASP A 77 -5.66 -0.14 41.32
N THR A 78 -4.94 0.74 40.64
CA THR A 78 -3.50 0.64 40.35
C THR A 78 -2.85 2.01 40.46
N ASN A 79 -1.53 2.03 40.36
CA ASN A 79 -0.74 3.26 40.41
C ASN A 79 0.28 3.28 39.26
N GLU A 80 0.89 4.44 39.02
CA GLU A 80 1.87 4.64 37.97
C GLU A 80 3.07 3.70 38.05
N LEU A 81 3.51 3.35 39.27
CA LEU A 81 4.67 2.47 39.45
C LEU A 81 4.35 1.05 38.95
N GLU A 82 3.20 0.50 39.31
CA GLU A 82 2.76 -0.82 38.86
C GLU A 82 2.62 -0.87 37.33
N ILE A 83 2.08 0.20 36.73
CA ILE A 83 2.00 0.30 35.27
C ILE A 83 3.39 0.31 34.63
N LYS A 84 4.31 1.09 35.16
CA LYS A 84 5.70 1.17 34.67
C LYS A 84 6.43 -0.18 34.82
N GLU A 85 6.25 -0.87 35.94
CA GLU A 85 6.81 -2.21 36.15
C GLU A 85 6.25 -3.23 35.15
N LEU A 86 4.94 -3.20 34.89
CA LEU A 86 4.31 -4.12 33.94
C LEU A 86 4.77 -3.83 32.51
N LEU A 87 4.86 -2.57 32.10
CA LEU A 87 5.44 -2.18 30.82
C LEU A 87 6.89 -2.65 30.67
N GLN A 88 7.67 -2.57 31.76
CA GLN A 88 9.06 -3.06 31.76
C GLN A 88 9.12 -4.58 31.58
N LYS A 89 8.27 -5.33 32.29
CA LYS A 89 8.16 -6.80 32.12
C LYS A 89 7.76 -7.18 30.68
N PHE A 90 6.89 -6.40 30.05
CA PHE A 90 6.53 -6.61 28.64
C PHE A 90 7.72 -6.33 27.71
N LYS A 91 8.50 -5.29 28.01
CA LYS A 91 9.70 -4.94 27.23
C LYS A 91 10.78 -6.01 27.31
N ASP A 92 11.00 -6.54 28.52
CA ASP A 92 12.08 -7.49 28.79
C ASP A 92 11.68 -8.96 28.48
N GLY A 93 10.41 -9.22 28.13
CA GLY A 93 9.90 -10.56 27.87
C GLY A 93 9.77 -11.43 29.13
N THR A 94 9.78 -10.82 30.32
CA THR A 94 9.66 -11.56 31.60
C THR A 94 8.22 -11.81 32.02
N HIS A 95 7.24 -11.25 31.29
CA HIS A 95 5.83 -11.50 31.54
C HIS A 95 5.32 -12.69 30.73
N GLU A 96 4.60 -13.61 31.36
CA GLU A 96 4.10 -14.86 30.76
C GLU A 96 3.26 -14.66 29.47
N SER A 97 2.58 -13.52 29.35
CA SER A 97 1.75 -13.20 28.19
C SER A 97 2.53 -12.67 26.99
N VAL A 98 3.84 -12.50 27.10
CA VAL A 98 4.72 -11.96 26.06
C VAL A 98 5.73 -13.01 25.63
N LYS A 99 6.07 -13.05 24.36
CA LYS A 99 7.08 -13.99 23.84
C LYS A 99 8.46 -13.69 24.44
N ASP A 100 9.31 -14.71 24.47
CA ASP A 100 10.72 -14.57 24.83
C ASP A 100 11.39 -13.46 23.99
N GLY A 101 12.16 -12.60 24.65
CA GLY A 101 12.78 -11.43 24.05
C GLY A 101 11.92 -10.16 24.06
N GLY A 102 10.70 -10.23 24.58
CA GLY A 102 9.86 -9.07 24.87
C GLY A 102 9.23 -8.37 23.66
N LEU A 103 8.69 -7.19 23.95
CA LEU A 103 8.06 -6.33 22.93
C LEU A 103 9.06 -5.30 22.39
N THR A 104 8.97 -5.05 21.06
CA THR A 104 9.69 -3.93 20.44
C THR A 104 9.18 -2.59 20.96
N ASN A 105 10.01 -1.52 20.87
CA ASN A 105 9.60 -0.16 21.24
C ASN A 105 8.32 0.28 20.53
N GLY A 106 8.15 -0.05 19.24
CA GLY A 106 6.93 0.26 18.49
C GLY A 106 5.68 -0.43 19.06
N SER A 107 5.80 -1.72 19.42
CA SER A 107 4.71 -2.45 20.07
C SER A 107 4.39 -1.89 21.46
N LEU A 108 5.42 -1.67 22.29
CA LEU A 108 5.26 -1.14 23.64
C LEU A 108 4.64 0.26 23.64
N ARG A 109 5.01 1.10 22.65
CA ARG A 109 4.40 2.41 22.41
C ARG A 109 2.87 2.32 22.27
N LEU A 110 2.36 1.34 21.53
CA LEU A 110 0.91 1.14 21.37
C LEU A 110 0.23 0.79 22.69
N TYR A 111 0.86 -0.03 23.54
CA TYR A 111 0.37 -0.31 24.88
C TYR A 111 0.29 0.95 25.73
N SER A 112 1.37 1.72 25.78
CA SER A 112 1.43 2.98 26.54
C SER A 112 0.39 3.99 26.08
N ILE A 113 0.22 4.16 24.76
CA ILE A 113 -0.80 5.06 24.20
C ILE A 113 -2.21 4.59 24.57
N SER A 114 -2.47 3.29 24.54
CA SER A 114 -3.77 2.73 24.92
C SER A 114 -4.13 3.01 26.37
N LEU A 115 -3.17 2.87 27.29
CA LEU A 115 -3.35 3.23 28.70
C LEU A 115 -3.56 4.73 28.90
N ARG A 116 -2.77 5.58 28.20
CA ARG A 116 -3.01 7.03 28.23
C ARG A 116 -4.44 7.38 27.77
N LYS A 117 -4.96 6.67 26.76
CA LYS A 117 -6.34 6.86 26.31
C LYS A 117 -7.35 6.38 27.34
N PHE A 118 -7.07 5.29 28.03
CA PHE A 118 -7.91 4.77 29.12
C PHE A 118 -8.02 5.79 30.25
N TYR A 119 -6.90 6.29 30.78
CA TYR A 119 -6.91 7.24 31.89
C TYR A 119 -7.36 8.65 31.51
N LYS A 120 -7.34 9.02 30.22
CA LYS A 120 -8.00 10.26 29.75
C LYS A 120 -9.53 10.22 29.89
N VAL A 121 -10.11 9.04 29.84
CA VAL A 121 -11.56 8.84 30.06
C VAL A 121 -11.88 8.62 31.53
N HIS A 122 -11.02 7.85 32.24
CA HIS A 122 -11.20 7.49 33.65
C HIS A 122 -10.37 8.42 34.56
N THR A 123 -10.71 9.69 34.58
CA THR A 123 -10.01 10.72 35.37
C THR A 123 -10.20 10.55 36.89
N ASP A 124 -11.19 9.78 37.30
CA ASP A 124 -11.49 9.43 38.69
C ASP A 124 -10.41 8.53 39.33
N VAL A 125 -9.55 7.86 38.55
CA VAL A 125 -8.45 7.02 39.05
C VAL A 125 -7.26 7.83 39.60
N GLY A 126 -7.13 9.08 39.18
CA GLY A 126 -6.05 9.98 39.65
C GLY A 126 -4.67 9.72 39.08
N ILE A 127 -4.57 8.92 38.02
CA ILE A 127 -3.35 8.72 37.22
C ILE A 127 -3.29 9.78 36.13
N ASP A 128 -2.19 10.54 36.09
CA ASP A 128 -1.96 11.44 34.95
C ASP A 128 -1.53 10.64 33.73
N PRO A 129 -2.30 10.68 32.62
CA PRO A 129 -1.94 9.98 31.39
C PRO A 129 -0.53 10.33 30.89
N ASP A 130 -0.05 11.54 31.13
CA ASP A 130 1.25 11.99 30.63
C ASP A 130 2.43 11.44 31.44
N ASP A 131 2.20 10.93 32.65
CA ASP A 131 3.21 10.22 33.45
C ASP A 131 3.47 8.78 33.00
N ILE A 132 2.60 8.21 32.14
CA ILE A 132 2.83 6.91 31.54
C ILE A 132 3.90 7.05 30.44
N PRO A 133 5.03 6.32 30.52
CA PRO A 133 6.12 6.47 29.56
C PRO A 133 5.69 5.94 28.17
N VAL A 134 5.92 6.74 27.15
CA VAL A 134 5.70 6.33 25.75
C VAL A 134 7.05 6.21 25.07
N PRO A 135 7.50 4.98 24.74
CA PRO A 135 8.78 4.77 24.06
C PRO A 135 8.85 5.55 22.75
N THR A 136 10.04 6.06 22.44
CA THR A 136 10.31 6.69 21.15
C THR A 136 10.21 5.62 20.07
N GLN A 137 9.57 5.96 18.97
CA GLN A 137 9.57 5.10 17.80
C GLN A 137 10.96 5.17 17.16
N GLU A 138 11.57 4.01 16.97
CA GLU A 138 12.80 3.93 16.21
C GLU A 138 12.51 4.27 14.76
N GLU A 139 13.35 5.07 14.14
CA GLU A 139 13.29 5.29 12.71
C GLU A 139 13.67 3.97 12.02
N THR A 140 12.72 3.40 11.30
CA THR A 140 12.96 2.21 10.50
C THR A 140 13.44 2.65 9.13
N SER A 141 14.75 2.54 8.87
CA SER A 141 15.27 2.58 7.51
C SER A 141 14.93 1.27 6.79
N VAL A 142 14.72 1.37 5.50
CA VAL A 142 14.56 0.19 4.64
C VAL A 142 15.96 -0.39 4.41
N ASP A 143 16.13 -1.69 4.66
CA ASP A 143 17.39 -2.37 4.36
C ASP A 143 17.50 -2.57 2.84
N PRO A 144 18.53 -2.06 2.17
CA PRO A 144 18.74 -2.30 0.75
C PRO A 144 18.81 -3.78 0.37
N ASP A 145 19.32 -4.64 1.27
CA ASP A 145 19.42 -6.07 1.04
C ASP A 145 18.06 -6.80 1.06
N ASP A 146 17.03 -6.16 1.62
CA ASP A 146 15.66 -6.66 1.59
C ASP A 146 14.93 -6.39 0.25
N MET A 147 15.55 -5.60 -0.65
CA MET A 147 14.95 -5.27 -1.94
C MET A 147 15.05 -6.43 -2.91
N LEU A 148 13.94 -6.74 -3.57
CA LEU A 148 13.85 -7.79 -4.58
C LEU A 148 14.73 -7.44 -5.78
N THR A 149 15.49 -8.42 -6.28
CA THR A 149 16.19 -8.31 -7.57
C THR A 149 15.21 -8.58 -8.72
N ARG A 150 15.64 -8.28 -9.93
CA ARG A 150 14.86 -8.56 -11.13
C ARG A 150 14.56 -10.06 -11.29
N GLU A 151 15.54 -10.90 -11.02
CA GLU A 151 15.44 -12.35 -11.10
C GLU A 151 14.45 -12.88 -10.07
N GLU A 152 14.53 -12.41 -8.81
CA GLU A 152 13.58 -12.77 -7.76
C GLU A 152 12.15 -12.34 -8.09
N ILE A 153 11.96 -11.14 -8.68
CA ILE A 153 10.64 -10.70 -9.16
C ILE A 153 10.12 -11.67 -10.23
N GLN A 154 10.95 -12.10 -11.16
CA GLN A 154 10.54 -13.04 -12.22
C GLN A 154 10.22 -14.43 -11.66
N GLU A 155 11.00 -14.92 -10.71
CA GLU A 155 10.72 -16.17 -10.01
C GLU A 155 9.40 -16.12 -9.25
N LEU A 156 9.13 -15.02 -8.54
CA LEU A 156 7.86 -14.79 -7.86
C LEU A 156 6.67 -14.76 -8.83
N ARG A 157 6.81 -14.07 -9.96
CA ARG A 157 5.77 -14.04 -11.00
C ARG A 157 5.48 -15.43 -11.54
N SER A 158 6.54 -16.21 -11.82
CA SER A 158 6.44 -17.61 -12.30
C SER A 158 5.84 -18.56 -11.26
N ALA A 159 6.00 -18.25 -9.97
CA ALA A 159 5.44 -19.01 -8.86
C ALA A 159 3.94 -18.76 -8.62
N ALA A 160 3.33 -17.77 -9.27
CA ALA A 160 1.90 -17.53 -9.21
C ALA A 160 1.15 -18.67 -9.91
N ARG A 161 0.14 -19.26 -9.24
CA ARG A 161 -0.63 -20.41 -9.77
C ARG A 161 -1.94 -20.02 -10.43
N ASN A 162 -2.30 -18.75 -10.37
CA ASN A 162 -3.52 -18.23 -10.96
C ASN A 162 -3.35 -16.76 -11.32
N ASN A 163 -4.17 -16.29 -12.26
CA ASN A 163 -4.07 -14.92 -12.79
C ASN A 163 -4.41 -13.84 -11.73
N ARG A 164 -5.27 -14.16 -10.74
CA ARG A 164 -5.58 -13.22 -9.65
C ARG A 164 -4.35 -12.93 -8.80
N ASP A 165 -3.66 -13.97 -8.33
CA ASP A 165 -2.51 -13.82 -7.44
C ASP A 165 -1.35 -13.13 -8.17
N LEU A 166 -1.16 -13.42 -9.47
CA LEU A 166 -0.20 -12.71 -10.31
C LEU A 166 -0.56 -11.23 -10.45
N ALA A 167 -1.81 -10.93 -10.80
CA ALA A 167 -2.27 -9.56 -10.95
C ALA A 167 -2.20 -8.77 -9.61
N LEU A 168 -2.52 -9.42 -8.49
CA LEU A 168 -2.42 -8.84 -7.15
C LEU A 168 -0.97 -8.50 -6.79
N PHE A 169 -0.04 -9.42 -7.05
CA PHE A 169 1.39 -9.21 -6.83
C PHE A 169 1.91 -8.05 -7.68
N ASP A 170 1.67 -8.08 -8.99
CA ASP A 170 2.08 -7.03 -9.91
C ASP A 170 1.47 -5.67 -9.55
N PHE A 171 0.18 -5.63 -9.23
CA PHE A 171 -0.48 -4.41 -8.81
C PHE A 171 0.20 -3.80 -7.58
N MET A 172 0.49 -4.61 -6.57
CA MET A 172 1.15 -4.11 -5.35
C MET A 172 2.60 -3.71 -5.60
N LEU A 173 3.36 -4.49 -6.39
CA LEU A 173 4.75 -4.21 -6.72
C LEU A 173 4.89 -2.93 -7.55
N TYR A 174 4.10 -2.80 -8.62
CA TYR A 174 4.28 -1.70 -9.59
C TYR A 174 3.50 -0.43 -9.26
N THR A 175 2.54 -0.49 -8.33
CA THR A 175 1.80 0.71 -7.89
C THR A 175 2.12 1.12 -6.45
N GLY A 176 2.79 0.28 -5.69
CA GLY A 176 3.13 0.51 -4.30
C GLY A 176 1.93 0.63 -3.36
N GLN A 177 0.74 0.08 -3.74
CA GLN A 177 -0.46 0.25 -2.95
C GLN A 177 -0.46 -0.62 -1.68
N ARG A 178 -1.13 -0.12 -0.62
CA ARG A 178 -1.33 -0.87 0.63
C ARG A 178 -2.33 -2.00 0.44
N ALA A 179 -2.26 -3.04 1.28
CA ALA A 179 -3.22 -4.14 1.27
C ALA A 179 -4.68 -3.66 1.34
N SER A 180 -4.98 -2.65 2.16
CA SER A 180 -6.33 -2.07 2.25
C SER A 180 -6.79 -1.44 0.94
N ALA A 181 -5.92 -0.70 0.24
CA ALA A 181 -6.24 -0.11 -1.05
C ALA A 181 -6.46 -1.19 -2.13
N THR A 182 -5.60 -2.21 -2.15
CA THR A 182 -5.68 -3.32 -3.10
C THR A 182 -6.99 -4.10 -2.94
N ARG A 183 -7.33 -4.52 -1.72
CA ARG A 183 -8.52 -5.35 -1.47
C ARG A 183 -9.85 -4.59 -1.54
N THR A 184 -9.85 -3.26 -1.49
CA THR A 184 -11.06 -2.44 -1.61
C THR A 184 -11.28 -1.88 -3.01
N LEU A 185 -10.35 -2.13 -3.94
CA LEU A 185 -10.44 -1.67 -5.32
C LEU A 185 -11.58 -2.38 -6.03
N GLN A 186 -12.50 -1.63 -6.63
CA GLN A 186 -13.61 -2.13 -7.43
C GLN A 186 -13.41 -1.81 -8.91
N ILE A 187 -14.11 -2.53 -9.77
CA ILE A 187 -13.98 -2.37 -11.24
C ILE A 187 -14.31 -0.94 -11.67
N ARG A 188 -15.30 -0.29 -11.07
CA ARG A 188 -15.63 1.13 -11.33
C ARG A 188 -14.50 2.12 -11.04
N HIS A 189 -13.46 1.68 -10.34
CA HIS A 189 -12.29 2.49 -10.02
C HIS A 189 -11.14 2.30 -11.02
N LEU A 190 -11.38 1.54 -12.11
CA LEU A 190 -10.41 1.29 -13.17
C LEU A 190 -10.80 2.01 -14.46
N LYS A 191 -9.80 2.50 -15.16
CA LYS A 191 -9.85 2.90 -16.57
C LYS A 191 -8.83 2.05 -17.34
N LEU A 192 -9.22 0.81 -17.64
CA LEU A 192 -8.29 -0.19 -18.20
C LEU A 192 -7.69 0.23 -19.54
N GLN A 193 -8.44 0.98 -20.37
CA GLN A 193 -7.95 1.45 -21.66
C GLN A 193 -6.85 2.51 -21.49
N GLU A 194 -6.98 3.32 -20.45
CA GLU A 194 -6.03 4.39 -20.11
C GLU A 194 -4.92 3.88 -19.17
N GLY A 195 -4.98 2.62 -18.71
CA GLY A 195 -4.04 2.05 -17.74
C GLY A 195 -4.09 2.72 -16.37
N GLN A 196 -5.24 3.25 -15.95
CA GLN A 196 -5.37 4.06 -14.74
C GLN A 196 -6.30 3.42 -13.71
N PHE A 197 -6.08 3.78 -12.45
CA PHE A 197 -6.96 3.44 -11.33
C PHE A 197 -7.08 4.61 -10.35
N ARG A 198 -8.12 4.57 -9.53
CA ARG A 198 -8.28 5.46 -8.36
C ARG A 198 -8.56 4.65 -7.10
N LEU A 199 -8.22 5.19 -5.94
CA LEU A 199 -8.56 4.54 -4.67
C LEU A 199 -10.06 4.61 -4.43
N ASN A 200 -10.59 3.58 -3.74
CA ASN A 200 -11.99 3.55 -3.36
C ASN A 200 -12.25 4.55 -2.22
N GLU A 201 -12.77 5.72 -2.57
CA GLU A 201 -13.08 6.82 -1.64
C GLU A 201 -14.22 6.49 -0.66
N ASP A 202 -15.09 5.54 -1.02
CA ASP A 202 -16.18 5.08 -0.17
C ASP A 202 -15.69 4.12 0.94
N SER A 203 -14.46 3.63 0.82
CA SER A 203 -13.86 2.73 1.81
C SER A 203 -13.38 3.53 3.03
N ARG A 204 -14.07 3.36 4.15
CA ARG A 204 -13.74 4.05 5.40
C ARG A 204 -12.32 3.72 5.87
N GLY A 205 -11.59 4.75 6.28
CA GLY A 205 -10.24 4.64 6.84
C GLY A 205 -9.15 4.38 5.81
N LEU A 206 -9.44 4.46 4.51
CA LEU A 206 -8.43 4.33 3.47
C LEU A 206 -7.63 5.64 3.35
N LYS A 207 -6.41 5.62 3.88
CA LYS A 207 -5.50 6.77 3.81
C LYS A 207 -5.11 7.09 2.36
N GLY A 208 -5.21 8.35 1.97
CA GLY A 208 -4.86 8.82 0.63
C GLY A 208 -5.99 8.67 -0.40
N ALA A 209 -7.17 8.17 -0.01
CA ALA A 209 -8.37 8.31 -0.82
C ALA A 209 -8.88 9.76 -0.68
N ASP A 210 -8.92 10.46 -1.80
CA ASP A 210 -9.43 11.83 -1.89
C ASP A 210 -10.85 11.75 -2.47
N LYS A 211 -11.81 12.48 -1.91
CA LYS A 211 -13.20 12.53 -2.40
C LYS A 211 -13.31 12.96 -3.87
N ASN A 212 -12.29 13.62 -4.42
CA ASN A 212 -12.22 13.99 -5.83
C ASN A 212 -11.52 12.94 -6.71
N GLY A 213 -11.14 11.78 -6.15
CA GLY A 213 -10.64 10.61 -6.84
C GLY A 213 -9.44 10.90 -7.75
N LYS A 214 -8.25 11.05 -7.19
CA LYS A 214 -7.03 11.20 -8.00
C LYS A 214 -6.75 9.91 -8.77
N TRP A 215 -6.66 10.01 -10.08
CA TRP A 215 -6.25 8.93 -10.94
C TRP A 215 -4.76 8.67 -10.82
N ARG A 216 -4.38 7.41 -10.82
CA ARG A 216 -3.01 6.88 -10.71
C ARG A 216 -2.79 5.88 -11.82
N ASP A 217 -1.54 5.66 -12.17
CA ASP A 217 -1.18 4.72 -13.22
C ASP A 217 -1.07 3.28 -12.71
N LEU A 218 -1.59 2.33 -13.47
CA LEU A 218 -1.41 0.89 -13.22
C LEU A 218 0.02 0.43 -13.53
N LEU A 219 0.76 1.23 -14.30
CA LEU A 219 2.10 0.91 -14.76
C LEU A 219 2.16 -0.52 -15.35
N LEU A 220 3.21 -1.28 -15.03
CA LEU A 220 3.40 -2.64 -15.57
C LEU A 220 2.34 -3.65 -15.10
N SER A 221 1.53 -3.34 -14.10
CA SER A 221 0.43 -4.21 -13.67
C SER A 221 -0.81 -4.19 -14.57
N ALA A 222 -0.91 -3.22 -15.49
CA ALA A 222 -2.09 -3.05 -16.34
C ALA A 222 -2.44 -4.32 -17.15
N ALA A 223 -1.42 -5.02 -17.68
CA ALA A 223 -1.61 -6.21 -18.48
C ALA A 223 -2.14 -7.39 -17.65
N THR A 224 -1.55 -7.66 -16.49
CA THR A 224 -1.94 -8.78 -15.62
C THR A 224 -3.30 -8.54 -14.97
N VAL A 225 -3.61 -7.30 -14.59
CA VAL A 225 -4.95 -6.92 -14.12
C VAL A 225 -6.00 -7.15 -15.23
N ARG A 226 -5.71 -6.70 -16.45
CA ARG A 226 -6.61 -6.94 -17.60
C ARG A 226 -6.79 -8.42 -17.87
N GLN A 227 -5.70 -9.19 -17.90
CA GLN A 227 -5.74 -10.64 -18.10
C GLN A 227 -6.60 -11.32 -17.04
N TRP A 228 -6.43 -10.96 -15.76
CA TRP A 228 -7.24 -11.51 -14.69
C TRP A 228 -8.73 -11.23 -14.89
N LEU A 229 -9.10 -9.99 -15.19
CA LEU A 229 -10.50 -9.62 -15.42
C LEU A 229 -11.10 -10.33 -16.63
N GLN A 230 -10.33 -10.57 -17.70
CA GLN A 230 -10.82 -11.22 -18.92
C GLN A 230 -10.91 -12.74 -18.83
N THR A 231 -10.06 -13.37 -18.02
CA THR A 231 -9.89 -14.84 -18.10
C THR A 231 -10.26 -15.59 -16.84
N GLY A 232 -10.48 -14.91 -15.72
CA GLY A 232 -10.69 -15.61 -14.46
C GLY A 232 -11.56 -14.90 -13.42
N HIS A 233 -11.91 -13.63 -13.66
CA HIS A 233 -12.80 -12.90 -12.76
C HIS A 233 -14.25 -13.38 -12.95
N PRO A 234 -14.99 -13.66 -11.84
CA PRO A 234 -16.33 -14.25 -11.94
C PRO A 234 -17.37 -13.31 -12.56
N ASP A 235 -17.25 -11.98 -12.37
CA ASP A 235 -18.19 -11.00 -12.89
C ASP A 235 -17.46 -9.69 -13.28
N PRO A 236 -16.74 -9.70 -14.44
CA PRO A 236 -15.87 -8.59 -14.83
C PRO A 236 -16.61 -7.36 -15.34
N ASP A 237 -17.90 -7.47 -15.67
CA ASP A 237 -18.72 -6.37 -16.17
C ASP A 237 -19.45 -5.62 -15.04
N ASN A 238 -19.44 -6.13 -13.82
CA ASN A 238 -20.07 -5.53 -12.67
C ASN A 238 -19.20 -4.41 -12.07
N PRO A 239 -19.61 -3.14 -12.13
CA PRO A 239 -18.82 -2.03 -11.63
C PRO A 239 -18.59 -2.08 -10.11
N ASP A 240 -19.46 -2.76 -9.35
CA ASP A 240 -19.38 -2.89 -7.90
C ASP A 240 -18.54 -4.09 -7.45
N ALA A 241 -18.16 -4.97 -8.38
CA ALA A 241 -17.29 -6.10 -8.10
C ALA A 241 -15.89 -5.64 -7.67
N TYR A 242 -15.28 -6.37 -6.72
CA TYR A 242 -13.91 -6.12 -6.31
C TYR A 242 -12.93 -6.67 -7.36
N VAL A 243 -11.96 -5.86 -7.77
CA VAL A 243 -10.92 -6.30 -8.72
C VAL A 243 -10.21 -7.56 -8.23
N PHE A 244 -9.93 -7.64 -6.94
CA PHE A 244 -9.34 -8.81 -6.29
C PHE A 244 -10.37 -9.45 -5.36
N CYS A 245 -11.25 -10.27 -5.92
CA CYS A 245 -12.27 -11.02 -5.20
C CYS A 245 -11.77 -12.44 -4.81
N PRO A 246 -12.53 -13.23 -4.02
CA PRO A 246 -12.24 -14.64 -3.83
C PRO A 246 -12.15 -15.39 -5.15
N LEU A 247 -11.30 -16.43 -5.21
CA LEU A 247 -11.24 -17.28 -6.40
C LEU A 247 -12.50 -18.17 -6.46
N PRO A 248 -13.16 -18.30 -7.61
CA PRO A 248 -14.41 -19.07 -7.74
C PRO A 248 -14.30 -20.52 -7.22
N GLN A 249 -13.16 -21.16 -7.44
CA GLN A 249 -12.88 -22.51 -6.94
C GLN A 249 -12.84 -22.64 -5.40
N PHE A 250 -12.70 -21.54 -4.68
CA PHE A 250 -12.74 -21.51 -3.21
C PHE A 250 -14.06 -20.93 -2.68
N ALA A 251 -14.82 -20.25 -3.51
CA ALA A 251 -16.16 -19.78 -3.19
C ALA A 251 -17.17 -20.94 -3.21
N ASN A 252 -16.97 -21.91 -4.12
CA ASN A 252 -17.86 -23.06 -4.36
C ASN A 252 -17.29 -24.36 -3.74
N GLY A 253 -17.08 -24.38 -2.39
CA GLY A 253 -16.82 -25.64 -1.72
C GLY A 253 -15.38 -26.14 -1.78
N GLY A 254 -14.38 -25.28 -1.64
CA GLY A 254 -13.02 -25.72 -1.31
C GLY A 254 -13.00 -26.47 0.04
N PRO A 255 -11.93 -27.22 0.37
CA PRO A 255 -11.87 -28.16 1.51
C PRO A 255 -12.15 -27.54 2.89
N TYR A 256 -12.42 -26.24 2.95
CA TYR A 256 -12.73 -25.47 4.16
C TYR A 256 -14.07 -24.73 4.09
N ALA A 257 -14.88 -24.90 3.02
CA ALA A 257 -16.19 -24.29 2.87
C ALA A 257 -17.27 -25.38 3.01
N GLU A 258 -17.77 -25.54 4.22
CA GLU A 258 -19.03 -26.23 4.42
C GLU A 258 -20.15 -25.38 3.77
N ASP A 259 -20.75 -25.88 2.68
CA ASP A 259 -22.01 -25.42 2.07
C ASP A 259 -22.13 -23.92 1.69
N ARG A 260 -21.15 -23.34 0.99
CA ARG A 260 -21.34 -22.04 0.36
C ARG A 260 -21.37 -22.16 -1.17
N ASP A 261 -22.55 -22.39 -1.71
CA ASP A 261 -22.85 -22.16 -3.13
C ASP A 261 -23.01 -20.64 -3.36
N MET A 262 -21.89 -19.91 -3.46
CA MET A 262 -21.92 -18.51 -3.85
C MET A 262 -22.08 -18.39 -5.36
N THR A 263 -22.95 -17.51 -5.79
CA THR A 263 -23.05 -17.11 -7.20
C THR A 263 -21.79 -16.36 -7.65
N ASP A 264 -21.59 -16.23 -8.96
CA ASP A 264 -20.47 -15.43 -9.50
C ASP A 264 -20.57 -13.97 -9.05
N GLU A 265 -21.77 -13.39 -9.01
CA GLU A 265 -22.01 -12.03 -8.51
C GLU A 265 -21.67 -11.90 -7.02
N GLU A 266 -22.10 -12.82 -6.16
CA GLU A 266 -21.77 -12.84 -4.73
C GLU A 266 -20.28 -13.01 -4.51
N THR A 267 -19.61 -13.85 -5.29
CA THR A 267 -18.17 -14.05 -5.26
C THR A 267 -17.44 -12.75 -5.65
N ALA A 268 -17.85 -12.12 -6.75
CA ALA A 268 -17.25 -10.90 -7.27
C ALA A 268 -17.43 -9.70 -6.32
N THR A 269 -18.59 -9.62 -5.64
CA THR A 269 -18.91 -8.55 -4.69
C THR A 269 -18.44 -8.84 -3.26
N THR A 270 -17.79 -9.98 -3.03
CA THR A 270 -17.17 -10.32 -1.74
C THR A 270 -15.74 -9.78 -1.66
N GLN A 271 -15.48 -8.98 -0.63
CA GLN A 271 -14.14 -8.45 -0.37
C GLN A 271 -13.24 -9.54 0.25
N ILE A 272 -12.03 -9.71 -0.28
CA ILE A 272 -11.02 -10.58 0.34
C ILE A 272 -10.53 -10.01 1.66
N GLY A 273 -10.24 -10.89 2.62
CA GLY A 273 -9.62 -10.53 3.90
C GLY A 273 -8.18 -10.05 3.72
N GLU A 274 -7.68 -9.33 4.72
CA GLU A 274 -6.28 -8.90 4.72
C GLU A 274 -5.33 -10.10 4.73
N SER A 275 -5.65 -11.13 5.54
CA SER A 275 -4.90 -12.40 5.57
C SER A 275 -4.78 -13.05 4.20
N SER A 276 -5.83 -12.98 3.37
CA SER A 276 -5.83 -13.58 2.03
C SER A 276 -4.75 -12.96 1.13
N VAL A 277 -4.50 -11.65 1.26
CA VAL A 277 -3.42 -10.95 0.53
C VAL A 277 -2.06 -11.46 1.01
N TYR A 278 -1.84 -11.50 2.33
CA TYR A 278 -0.59 -11.99 2.91
C TYR A 278 -0.34 -13.46 2.57
N ASP A 279 -1.38 -14.30 2.63
CA ASP A 279 -1.30 -15.73 2.32
C ASP A 279 -0.99 -15.98 0.84
N ALA A 280 -1.52 -15.16 -0.08
CA ALA A 280 -1.18 -15.24 -1.49
C ALA A 280 0.31 -14.96 -1.71
N LEU A 281 0.82 -13.85 -1.18
CA LEU A 281 2.23 -13.48 -1.26
C LEU A 281 3.15 -14.52 -0.60
N LYS A 282 2.77 -15.01 0.59
CA LYS A 282 3.52 -16.05 1.31
C LYS A 282 3.65 -17.32 0.47
N ARG A 283 2.55 -17.81 -0.12
CA ARG A 283 2.57 -18.99 -0.99
C ARG A 283 3.43 -18.79 -2.24
N MET A 284 3.46 -17.58 -2.82
CA MET A 284 4.36 -17.26 -3.94
C MET A 284 5.81 -17.30 -3.51
N LYS A 285 6.15 -16.65 -2.39
CA LYS A 285 7.48 -16.63 -1.78
C LYS A 285 8.02 -18.05 -1.54
N GLU A 286 7.24 -18.89 -0.86
CA GLU A 286 7.61 -20.27 -0.54
C GLU A 286 7.89 -21.11 -1.79
N ARG A 287 7.10 -20.91 -2.86
CA ARG A 287 7.28 -21.62 -4.13
C ARG A 287 8.45 -21.13 -4.97
N ALA A 288 8.70 -19.82 -4.94
CA ALA A 288 9.83 -19.21 -5.62
C ALA A 288 11.16 -19.47 -4.90
N GLY A 289 11.14 -19.86 -3.63
CA GLY A 289 12.37 -20.03 -2.84
C GLY A 289 13.07 -18.72 -2.49
N VAL A 290 12.34 -17.58 -2.54
CA VAL A 290 12.90 -16.27 -2.22
C VAL A 290 12.93 -16.08 -0.70
N ASP A 291 14.08 -15.72 -0.13
CA ASP A 291 14.22 -15.53 1.32
C ASP A 291 13.89 -14.12 1.81
N LYS A 292 13.89 -13.14 0.92
CA LYS A 292 13.62 -11.73 1.25
C LYS A 292 12.18 -11.50 1.73
N PRO A 293 11.93 -10.45 2.52
CA PRO A 293 10.58 -10.13 2.97
C PRO A 293 9.60 -9.94 1.80
N LEU A 294 8.51 -10.68 1.79
CA LEU A 294 7.44 -10.53 0.80
C LEU A 294 6.10 -10.32 1.50
N ASN A 295 5.70 -9.09 1.59
CA ASN A 295 4.42 -8.65 2.14
C ASN A 295 4.03 -7.32 1.50
N PRO A 296 2.79 -6.83 1.67
CA PRO A 296 2.33 -5.58 1.09
C PRO A 296 3.23 -4.38 1.36
N HIS A 297 3.84 -4.33 2.53
CA HIS A 297 4.70 -3.21 2.93
C HIS A 297 6.08 -3.31 2.27
N ALA A 298 6.65 -4.51 2.20
CA ALA A 298 7.88 -4.77 1.49
C ALA A 298 7.76 -4.47 -0.01
N LEU A 299 6.66 -4.86 -0.66
CA LEU A 299 6.40 -4.53 -2.07
C LEU A 299 6.30 -3.01 -2.29
N ARG A 300 5.69 -2.29 -1.34
CA ARG A 300 5.65 -0.83 -1.39
C ARG A 300 7.03 -0.20 -1.24
N HIS A 301 7.90 -0.75 -0.39
CA HIS A 301 9.28 -0.32 -0.26
C HIS A 301 10.07 -0.59 -1.55
N ASN A 302 9.88 -1.77 -2.15
CA ASN A 302 10.46 -2.10 -3.46
C ASN A 302 10.05 -1.07 -4.51
N PHE A 303 8.75 -0.77 -4.64
CA PHE A 303 8.27 0.23 -5.59
C PHE A 303 8.96 1.60 -5.40
N VAL A 304 8.98 2.10 -4.16
CA VAL A 304 9.57 3.42 -3.87
C VAL A 304 11.07 3.44 -4.17
N THR A 305 11.79 2.40 -3.74
CA THR A 305 13.24 2.28 -3.96
C THR A 305 13.56 2.26 -5.46
N ILE A 306 12.83 1.46 -6.23
CA ILE A 306 12.98 1.37 -7.68
C ILE A 306 12.68 2.72 -8.33
N ALA A 307 11.57 3.37 -7.95
CA ALA A 307 11.17 4.66 -8.51
C ALA A 307 12.21 5.76 -8.22
N LEU A 308 12.72 5.83 -6.98
CA LEU A 308 13.77 6.80 -6.61
C LEU A 308 15.07 6.55 -7.40
N ARG A 309 15.53 5.29 -7.47
CA ARG A 309 16.74 4.93 -8.25
C ARG A 309 16.63 5.27 -9.73
N ARG A 310 15.40 5.37 -10.25
CA ARG A 310 15.11 5.78 -11.63
C ARG A 310 14.91 7.29 -11.78
N GLY A 311 15.12 8.06 -10.73
CA GLY A 311 14.98 9.51 -10.78
C GLY A 311 13.53 10.00 -10.86
N VAL A 312 12.53 9.16 -10.54
CA VAL A 312 11.13 9.60 -10.48
C VAL A 312 10.99 10.66 -9.38
N PRO A 313 10.45 11.85 -9.67
CA PRO A 313 10.29 12.91 -8.68
C PRO A 313 9.47 12.45 -7.45
N GLU A 314 9.89 12.81 -6.25
CA GLU A 314 9.17 12.45 -5.01
C GLU A 314 7.69 12.86 -5.03
N SER A 315 7.37 13.98 -5.68
CA SER A 315 5.99 14.45 -5.81
C SER A 315 5.13 13.46 -6.60
N ALA A 316 5.68 12.88 -7.67
CA ALA A 316 5.01 11.84 -8.47
C ALA A 316 4.87 10.54 -7.67
N ILE A 317 5.92 10.13 -6.95
CA ILE A 317 5.85 8.95 -6.06
C ILE A 317 4.80 9.18 -4.96
N LYS A 318 4.79 10.33 -4.30
CA LYS A 318 3.79 10.69 -3.28
C LYS A 318 2.37 10.66 -3.86
N HIS A 319 2.17 11.16 -5.07
CA HIS A 319 0.89 11.10 -5.79
C HIS A 319 0.46 9.65 -6.02
N GLN A 320 1.34 8.82 -6.59
CA GLN A 320 1.08 7.39 -6.86
C GLN A 320 0.74 6.62 -5.59
N LEU A 321 1.43 6.89 -4.49
CA LEU A 321 1.24 6.23 -3.20
C LEU A 321 0.04 6.75 -2.40
N GLY A 322 -0.56 7.88 -2.80
CA GLY A 322 -1.59 8.56 -2.04
C GLY A 322 -1.08 9.15 -0.72
N HIS A 323 0.15 9.66 -0.72
CA HIS A 323 0.67 10.45 0.41
C HIS A 323 0.18 11.89 0.32
N ALA A 324 0.06 12.55 1.49
CA ALA A 324 -0.10 13.99 1.52
C ALA A 324 1.16 14.67 0.94
N PRO A 325 1.02 15.80 0.23
CA PRO A 325 2.16 16.48 -0.39
C PRO A 325 3.26 16.85 0.60
N ASP A 326 2.88 17.20 1.84
CA ASP A 326 3.75 17.58 2.95
C ASP A 326 4.25 16.38 3.79
N SER A 327 3.91 15.16 3.41
CA SER A 327 4.36 13.95 4.11
C SER A 327 5.89 13.83 4.05
N ARG A 328 6.52 13.70 5.23
CA ARG A 328 7.96 13.50 5.38
C ARG A 328 8.40 12.03 5.41
N VAL A 329 7.47 11.10 5.21
CA VAL A 329 7.76 9.66 5.25
C VAL A 329 8.85 9.27 4.24
N MET A 330 8.86 9.91 3.06
CA MET A 330 9.88 9.66 2.05
C MET A 330 11.27 10.10 2.54
N GLU A 331 11.34 11.24 3.22
CA GLU A 331 12.58 11.82 3.72
C GLU A 331 13.22 10.96 4.82
N SER A 332 12.42 10.42 5.74
CA SER A 332 12.92 9.63 6.87
C SER A 332 13.19 8.17 6.50
N THR A 333 12.30 7.55 5.72
CA THR A 333 12.38 6.11 5.43
C THR A 333 13.41 5.78 4.35
N TYR A 334 13.63 6.68 3.38
CA TYR A 334 14.49 6.46 2.21
C TYR A 334 15.68 7.43 2.14
N ALA A 335 16.07 8.04 3.27
CA ALA A 335 17.21 8.97 3.34
C ALA A 335 18.51 8.39 2.80
N HIS A 336 18.79 7.10 3.07
CA HIS A 336 19.99 6.39 2.62
C HIS A 336 20.11 6.27 1.09
N LEU A 337 18.98 6.26 0.36
CA LEU A 337 18.99 6.23 -1.11
C LEU A 337 19.46 7.56 -1.70
N ARG A 338 19.16 8.66 -1.03
CA ARG A 338 19.64 9.99 -1.45
C ARG A 338 21.15 10.12 -1.34
N ASP A 339 21.76 9.52 -0.33
CA ASP A 339 23.22 9.51 -0.18
C ASP A 339 23.88 8.82 -1.37
N SER A 340 23.33 7.67 -1.83
CA SER A 340 23.84 6.98 -3.02
C SER A 340 23.61 7.78 -4.31
N ASP A 341 22.48 8.50 -4.42
CA ASP A 341 22.18 9.37 -5.55
C ASP A 341 23.12 10.58 -5.57
N HIS A 342 23.37 11.23 -4.44
CA HIS A 342 24.33 12.32 -4.35
C HIS A 342 25.77 11.87 -4.69
N ILE A 343 26.15 10.65 -4.29
CA ILE A 343 27.45 10.07 -4.67
C ILE A 343 27.50 9.85 -6.19
N ARG A 344 26.41 9.35 -6.81
CA ARG A 344 26.31 9.16 -8.24
C ARG A 344 26.39 10.50 -8.97
N GLU A 345 25.56 11.47 -8.61
CA GLU A 345 25.58 12.82 -9.19
C GLU A 345 26.95 13.49 -9.07
N ALA A 346 27.61 13.31 -7.91
CA ALA A 346 28.97 13.81 -7.74
C ALA A 346 29.96 13.11 -8.67
N ARG A 347 29.85 11.79 -8.86
CA ARG A 347 30.68 11.03 -9.78
C ARG A 347 30.47 11.44 -11.25
N GLU A 348 29.22 11.58 -11.66
CA GLU A 348 28.85 12.06 -12.98
C GLU A 348 29.40 13.46 -13.26
N ALA A 349 29.29 14.37 -12.28
CA ALA A 349 29.84 15.73 -12.38
C ALA A 349 31.37 15.77 -12.53
N PHE A 350 32.08 14.70 -12.16
CA PHE A 350 33.53 14.55 -12.30
C PHE A 350 33.95 13.56 -13.39
N ASP A 351 33.05 13.16 -14.29
CA ASP A 351 33.27 12.18 -15.36
C ASP A 351 33.83 10.83 -14.86
N LEU A 352 33.47 10.43 -13.64
CA LEU A 352 33.85 9.14 -13.08
C LEU A 352 32.81 8.08 -13.48
N GLU A 353 33.28 6.86 -13.83
CA GLU A 353 32.38 5.76 -14.19
C GLU A 353 31.32 5.53 -13.10
N THR A 354 30.06 5.62 -13.49
CA THR A 354 28.91 5.17 -12.70
C THR A 354 28.52 3.79 -13.24
N ASN A 355 28.33 2.82 -12.36
CA ASN A 355 27.67 1.58 -12.75
C ASN A 355 26.22 1.94 -13.08
N GLU A 356 25.83 1.87 -14.35
CA GLU A 356 24.44 1.92 -14.74
C GLU A 356 23.72 0.77 -14.05
N ALA A 357 22.90 1.09 -13.07
CA ALA A 357 22.03 0.07 -12.47
C ALA A 357 21.07 -0.39 -13.57
N GLU A 358 21.07 -1.69 -13.89
CA GLU A 358 20.08 -2.28 -14.77
C GLU A 358 18.67 -1.88 -14.33
N SER A 359 17.83 -1.58 -15.32
CA SER A 359 16.46 -1.13 -15.06
C SER A 359 15.61 -2.25 -14.45
N GLU A 360 15.50 -2.26 -13.14
CA GLU A 360 14.69 -3.25 -12.38
C GLU A 360 13.19 -3.23 -12.73
N LEU A 361 12.69 -2.18 -13.37
CA LEU A 361 11.29 -2.09 -13.84
C LEU A 361 11.09 -2.61 -15.27
N THR A 362 12.17 -2.85 -16.05
CA THR A 362 12.01 -3.38 -17.40
C THR A 362 11.83 -4.90 -17.33
N PRO A 363 10.68 -5.45 -17.73
CA PRO A 363 10.47 -6.89 -17.71
C PRO A 363 11.29 -7.57 -18.82
N GLU A 364 11.71 -8.82 -18.61
CA GLU A 364 12.35 -9.62 -19.67
C GLU A 364 11.40 -9.92 -20.83
N MET A 365 10.12 -10.13 -20.51
CA MET A 365 9.04 -10.26 -21.48
C MET A 365 8.00 -9.17 -21.30
N CYS A 366 7.56 -8.58 -22.40
CA CYS A 366 6.53 -7.57 -22.37
C CYS A 366 5.21 -8.13 -21.83
N PRO A 367 4.62 -7.55 -20.78
CA PRO A 367 3.37 -8.04 -20.21
C PRO A 367 2.15 -7.86 -21.14
N ARG A 368 2.27 -7.06 -22.22
CA ARG A 368 1.20 -6.83 -23.19
C ARG A 368 1.24 -7.80 -24.35
N CYS A 369 2.40 -7.99 -24.98
CA CYS A 369 2.52 -8.83 -26.19
C CYS A 369 3.26 -10.16 -25.96
N GLY A 370 3.90 -10.36 -24.80
CA GLY A 370 4.66 -11.58 -24.47
C GLY A 370 6.04 -11.69 -25.15
N GLU A 371 6.44 -10.69 -25.93
CA GLU A 371 7.76 -10.67 -26.59
C GLU A 371 8.86 -10.24 -25.63
N ASN A 372 10.09 -10.71 -25.89
CA ASN A 372 11.25 -10.35 -25.08
C ASN A 372 11.55 -8.86 -25.16
N ALA A 373 11.68 -8.22 -24.02
CA ALA A 373 12.09 -6.83 -23.92
C ALA A 373 13.62 -6.74 -23.77
N PRO A 374 14.30 -5.87 -24.55
CA PRO A 374 15.71 -5.60 -24.33
C PRO A 374 15.98 -5.09 -22.91
N THR A 375 17.13 -5.42 -22.36
CA THR A 375 17.59 -4.89 -21.07
C THR A 375 17.57 -3.36 -21.11
N ASN A 376 17.03 -2.75 -20.08
CA ASN A 376 16.87 -1.28 -19.96
C ASN A 376 15.95 -0.62 -21.01
N ALA A 377 15.13 -1.40 -21.73
CA ALA A 377 14.17 -0.83 -22.64
C ALA A 377 13.15 0.05 -21.88
N LYS A 378 12.96 1.30 -22.32
CA LYS A 378 11.98 2.21 -21.74
C LYS A 378 10.56 1.92 -22.21
N LEU A 379 10.45 1.23 -23.34
CA LEU A 379 9.19 0.74 -23.91
C LEU A 379 9.40 -0.59 -24.64
N CYS A 380 8.32 -1.28 -24.88
CA CYS A 380 8.35 -2.50 -25.67
C CYS A 380 8.57 -2.17 -27.16
N PRO A 381 9.63 -2.70 -27.80
CA PRO A 381 9.88 -2.44 -29.22
C PRO A 381 8.84 -3.05 -30.17
N TRP A 382 8.01 -3.98 -29.66
CA TRP A 382 7.02 -4.71 -30.46
C TRP A 382 5.61 -4.15 -30.38
N CYS A 383 5.19 -3.64 -29.20
CA CYS A 383 3.84 -3.15 -29.01
C CYS A 383 3.75 -1.74 -28.41
N GLY A 384 4.88 -1.06 -28.21
CA GLY A 384 4.94 0.29 -27.71
C GLY A 384 4.49 0.48 -26.25
N LEU A 385 4.37 -0.60 -25.44
CA LEU A 385 4.05 -0.47 -24.03
C LEU A 385 5.22 0.20 -23.30
N GLU A 386 4.96 1.32 -22.64
CA GLU A 386 5.96 2.00 -21.81
C GLU A 386 6.25 1.17 -20.56
N PHE A 387 7.53 0.93 -20.31
CA PHE A 387 8.01 0.21 -19.13
C PHE A 387 8.42 1.14 -18.00
N THR A 388 8.64 2.42 -18.33
CA THR A 388 9.16 3.40 -17.39
C THR A 388 8.26 4.64 -17.33
N PRO A 389 8.10 5.25 -16.16
CA PRO A 389 7.28 6.45 -15.99
C PRO A 389 7.78 7.62 -16.84
N ASP A 390 9.11 7.77 -17.00
CA ASP A 390 9.73 8.82 -17.81
C ASP A 390 9.40 8.67 -19.31
N ALA A 391 9.33 7.44 -19.83
CA ALA A 391 8.92 7.23 -21.22
C ALA A 391 7.48 7.68 -21.47
N LYS A 392 6.59 7.50 -20.51
CA LYS A 392 5.21 7.97 -20.59
C LYS A 392 5.13 9.50 -20.47
N GLU A 393 5.86 10.07 -19.53
CA GLU A 393 5.90 11.51 -19.29
C GLU A 393 6.40 12.27 -20.51
N LEU A 394 7.44 11.77 -21.20
CA LEU A 394 7.95 12.35 -22.44
C LEU A 394 6.93 12.33 -23.58
N VAL A 395 6.16 11.27 -23.73
CA VAL A 395 5.09 11.20 -24.74
C VAL A 395 3.98 12.20 -24.41
N GLU A 396 3.59 12.33 -23.15
CA GLU A 396 2.58 13.29 -22.70
C GLU A 396 3.07 14.74 -22.83
N GLU A 397 4.37 14.99 -22.61
CA GLU A 397 4.99 16.29 -22.78
C GLU A 397 5.02 16.71 -24.27
N ALA A 398 5.36 15.79 -25.16
CA ALA A 398 5.31 16.02 -26.61
C ALA A 398 3.89 16.39 -27.08
N ASP A 399 2.85 15.70 -26.57
CA ASP A 399 1.45 16.04 -26.84
C ASP A 399 1.09 17.45 -26.36
N THR A 400 1.60 17.82 -25.19
CA THR A 400 1.33 19.12 -24.61
C THR A 400 1.99 20.22 -25.45
N GLN A 401 3.23 19.99 -25.89
CA GLN A 401 3.96 20.95 -26.76
C GLN A 401 3.26 21.16 -28.11
N VAL A 402 2.78 20.07 -28.74
CA VAL A 402 2.00 20.19 -29.99
C VAL A 402 0.71 20.97 -29.73
N ARG A 403 0.01 20.68 -28.64
CA ARG A 403 -1.24 21.38 -28.29
C ARG A 403 -1.04 22.87 -27.98
N ASP A 404 0.09 23.21 -27.35
CA ASP A 404 0.45 24.62 -27.11
C ASP A 404 0.89 25.32 -28.38
N SER A 405 1.60 24.63 -29.28
CA SER A 405 1.95 25.17 -30.62
C SER A 405 0.72 25.53 -31.46
N TYR A 406 -0.40 24.78 -31.32
CA TYR A 406 -1.67 25.17 -31.93
C TYR A 406 -2.24 26.47 -31.37
N LYS A 407 -2.04 26.76 -30.10
CA LYS A 407 -2.51 28.03 -29.48
C LYS A 407 -1.68 29.22 -29.86
N GLU A 408 -0.39 29.01 -30.20
CA GLU A 408 0.58 30.02 -30.53
C GLU A 408 0.65 30.30 -32.04
N ALA A 409 0.00 29.48 -32.87
CA ALA A 409 0.03 29.64 -34.33
C ALA A 409 -0.80 30.85 -34.78
N ASP A 410 -0.11 31.87 -35.31
CA ASP A 410 -0.69 33.14 -35.76
C ASP A 410 -0.98 33.18 -37.26
N SER A 411 -0.65 32.15 -38.04
CA SER A 411 -0.84 32.07 -39.49
C SER A 411 -1.26 30.70 -39.96
N MET A 412 -1.95 30.63 -41.10
CA MET A 412 -2.35 29.34 -41.70
C MET A 412 -1.16 28.43 -42.03
N GLU A 413 -0.03 29.00 -42.43
CA GLU A 413 1.19 28.23 -42.68
C GLU A 413 1.75 27.57 -41.40
N GLN A 414 1.64 28.25 -40.25
CA GLN A 414 2.02 27.69 -38.96
C GLN A 414 1.03 26.60 -38.51
N VAL A 415 -0.26 26.79 -38.72
CA VAL A 415 -1.29 25.78 -38.44
C VAL A 415 -1.04 24.50 -39.24
N GLU A 416 -0.74 24.62 -40.54
CA GLU A 416 -0.43 23.45 -41.39
C GLU A 416 0.83 22.72 -40.92
N LYS A 417 1.86 23.44 -40.45
CA LYS A 417 3.05 22.80 -39.87
C LYS A 417 2.76 22.08 -38.56
N VAL A 418 1.95 22.67 -37.69
CA VAL A 418 1.55 22.05 -36.44
C VAL A 418 0.66 20.80 -36.68
N GLN A 419 -0.23 20.88 -37.69
CA GLN A 419 -1.03 19.69 -38.10
C GLN A 419 -0.15 18.55 -38.58
N LEU A 420 0.88 18.82 -39.37
CA LEU A 420 1.83 17.82 -39.82
C LEU A 420 2.60 17.20 -38.65
N LEU A 421 2.98 18.01 -37.66
CA LEU A 421 3.62 17.50 -36.42
C LEU A 421 2.68 16.64 -35.59
N ASP A 422 1.41 17.02 -35.50
CA ASP A 422 0.39 16.25 -34.76
C ASP A 422 0.10 14.88 -35.43
N GLU A 423 0.03 14.87 -36.78
CA GLU A 423 -0.09 13.64 -37.55
C GLU A 423 1.14 12.70 -37.34
N LEU A 424 2.35 13.26 -37.44
CA LEU A 424 3.60 12.54 -37.21
C LEU A 424 3.69 11.99 -35.76
N LEU A 425 3.27 12.78 -34.77
CA LEU A 425 3.24 12.34 -33.38
C LEU A 425 2.21 11.24 -33.15
N THR A 426 1.07 11.31 -33.82
CA THR A 426 0.02 10.29 -33.76
C THR A 426 0.51 8.98 -34.40
N ASP A 427 1.11 9.07 -35.59
CA ASP A 427 1.69 7.90 -36.28
C ASP A 427 2.81 7.27 -35.45
N ALA A 428 3.67 8.11 -34.83
CA ALA A 428 4.74 7.63 -33.95
C ALA A 428 4.23 6.92 -32.69
N LYS A 429 3.05 7.27 -32.16
CA LYS A 429 2.45 6.58 -31.03
C LYS A 429 1.92 5.18 -31.39
N ASP A 430 1.44 5.04 -32.61
CA ASP A 430 0.88 3.79 -33.10
C ASP A 430 1.95 2.82 -33.62
N ASP A 431 3.12 3.35 -33.98
CA ASP A 431 4.29 2.57 -34.43
C ASP A 431 5.35 2.47 -33.31
N PRO A 432 5.64 1.25 -32.80
CA PRO A 432 6.60 1.06 -31.71
C PRO A 432 8.03 1.53 -32.01
N GLU A 433 8.51 1.40 -33.25
CA GLU A 433 9.86 1.82 -33.64
C GLU A 433 9.96 3.35 -33.68
N MET A 434 8.95 4.01 -34.27
CA MET A 434 8.85 5.45 -34.30
C MET A 434 8.69 6.06 -32.91
N LYS A 435 7.93 5.37 -32.04
CA LYS A 435 7.76 5.78 -30.64
C LYS A 435 9.07 5.71 -29.84
N ALA A 436 9.86 4.66 -30.06
CA ALA A 436 11.19 4.53 -29.45
C ALA A 436 12.13 5.64 -29.89
N ALA A 437 12.17 5.94 -31.18
CA ALA A 437 13.00 7.01 -31.75
C ALA A 437 12.56 8.39 -31.25
N LEU A 438 11.25 8.62 -31.06
CA LEU A 438 10.73 9.85 -30.48
C LEU A 438 11.21 10.06 -29.04
N ILE A 439 11.10 9.04 -28.20
CA ILE A 439 11.56 9.11 -26.80
C ILE A 439 13.07 9.36 -26.71
N GLU A 440 13.86 8.69 -27.55
CA GLU A 440 15.32 8.88 -27.61
C GLU A 440 15.67 10.33 -27.96
N LYS A 441 14.99 10.90 -28.98
CA LYS A 441 15.21 12.28 -29.41
C LYS A 441 14.77 13.35 -28.42
N LEU A 442 13.75 13.07 -27.60
CA LEU A 442 13.29 14.01 -26.56
C LEU A 442 14.19 14.00 -25.32
N GLN A 443 15.11 13.04 -25.21
CA GLN A 443 16.10 12.94 -24.13
C GLN A 443 17.46 13.58 -24.47
N GLU A 444 17.72 13.89 -25.76
CA GLU A 444 18.88 14.64 -26.22
C GLU A 444 18.66 16.17 -26.05
#